data_fd12cf4c915ea52bed65ce8b0e2aaaff
#
_entry.id   fd12cf4c915ea52bed65ce8b0e2aaaff
#
_cell.length_a   1.000
_cell.length_b   1.000
_cell.length_c   1.000
_cell.angle_alpha   90.00
_cell.angle_beta   90.00
_cell.angle_gamma   90.00
#
_symmetry.space_group_name_H-M   'P 1'
#
loop_
_entity.id
_entity.type
_entity.pdbx_description
1 polymer ?
#
loop_
_entity_poly.entity_id
_entity_poly.type
_entity_poly.pdbx_seq_one_letter_code
_entity_poly.pdbx_strand_id
1 'polypeptide(L)'
;MTRTGRAAIVAAVAVAVAGLLAGCGGSVTNSGKADTKKLVLIPGVANEPFYISMQCGAQDEAKKLGYTLDTQAPAQFDASLQTPIVTGVIANKPGAILIAPTHAQAMASPIKQAKDAGIKVIEVDTALQDTSIALSSIASDNVKGGQLAAQTLAKLVGDKGSVLVINTKAGTSTTDQRAQGFEDELKASHPGMTSLGVQYNNNEAAQAASIVTATLAAHPDLAGIFATNLSSAEGAATGLRNAGKLGQVKVVGFDASPKQVQDLSDGTVQALIAQNPGDIGKQGVDQAAAALEGKPVTRNIQTDMIAITHDNMSANDQYFYKSKC
;
A
#
# COMPACT_ATOMS: atom_id res chain seq x y z
N MET A 1 -34.76 63.91 62.63
CA MET A 1 -34.00 65.10 62.27
C MET A 1 -33.75 65.04 60.76
N THR A 2 -34.57 65.76 60.07
CA THR A 2 -34.27 66.94 59.23
C THR A 2 -33.36 66.60 58.04
N ARG A 3 -33.57 66.82 56.82
CA ARG A 3 -34.40 67.69 56.00
C ARG A 3 -33.94 67.58 54.55
N THR A 4 -34.92 67.57 53.68
CA THR A 4 -35.02 68.38 52.45
C THR A 4 -33.90 68.22 51.45
N GLY A 5 -34.15 68.02 50.18
CA GLY A 5 -35.20 68.48 49.28
C GLY A 5 -34.51 69.09 48.07
N ARG A 6 -34.92 68.73 46.91
CA ARG A 6 -35.30 69.65 45.80
C ARG A 6 -35.16 68.98 44.42
N ALA A 7 -36.27 69.01 43.82
CA ALA A 7 -36.47 68.72 42.39
C ALA A 7 -35.80 69.78 41.51
N ALA A 8 -35.39 69.42 40.31
CA ALA A 8 -35.32 70.30 39.17
C ALA A 8 -35.57 69.49 37.90
N ILE A 9 -36.63 69.86 37.25
CA ILE A 9 -37.08 69.52 35.92
C ILE A 9 -36.16 70.23 34.92
N VAL A 10 -35.72 69.57 33.85
CA VAL A 10 -35.55 70.20 32.53
C VAL A 10 -35.42 69.18 31.41
N ALA A 11 -36.46 69.25 30.54
CA ALA A 11 -36.47 69.22 29.07
C ALA A 11 -35.86 68.09 28.28
N ALA A 12 -36.75 67.47 27.57
CA ALA A 12 -36.56 66.58 26.41
C ALA A 12 -35.84 67.31 25.26
N VAL A 13 -34.85 66.59 24.69
CA VAL A 13 -34.44 66.77 23.31
C VAL A 13 -34.40 65.39 22.66
N ALA A 14 -35.41 65.17 21.80
CA ALA A 14 -35.44 64.02 20.90
C ALA A 14 -34.50 64.34 19.73
N VAL A 15 -33.39 63.58 19.61
CA VAL A 15 -32.60 63.51 18.37
C VAL A 15 -32.70 62.09 17.85
N ALA A 16 -33.47 61.96 16.79
CA ALA A 16 -33.57 60.78 15.98
C ALA A 16 -32.25 60.61 15.20
N VAL A 17 -31.39 59.70 15.61
CA VAL A 17 -30.29 59.21 14.77
C VAL A 17 -30.70 57.87 14.19
N ALA A 18 -31.15 57.88 12.93
CA ALA A 18 -31.30 56.72 12.09
C ALA A 18 -29.86 56.22 11.76
N GLY A 19 -29.30 55.36 12.60
CA GLY A 19 -28.04 54.68 12.35
C GLY A 19 -28.28 53.45 11.51
N LEU A 20 -27.75 53.46 10.31
CA LEU A 20 -27.60 52.33 9.41
C LEU A 20 -26.81 51.21 10.10
N LEU A 21 -27.48 50.23 10.63
CA LEU A 21 -26.90 48.92 10.95
C LEU A 21 -26.77 48.15 9.65
N ALA A 22 -25.69 48.42 8.87
CA ALA A 22 -25.19 47.51 7.88
C ALA A 22 -24.68 46.28 8.62
N GLY A 23 -25.52 45.28 8.81
CA GLY A 23 -25.17 43.99 9.32
C GLY A 23 -24.20 43.32 8.38
N CYS A 24 -22.91 43.33 8.70
CA CYS A 24 -21.97 42.37 8.19
C CYS A 24 -22.32 40.98 8.78
N GLY A 25 -23.41 40.41 8.31
CA GLY A 25 -23.68 38.97 8.44
C GLY A 25 -22.75 38.21 7.49
N GLY A 26 -21.47 38.17 7.79
CA GLY A 26 -20.57 37.21 7.16
C GLY A 26 -20.98 35.83 7.61
N SER A 27 -21.91 35.21 6.88
CA SER A 27 -22.13 33.76 6.96
C SER A 27 -20.85 33.06 6.54
N VAL A 28 -20.00 32.72 7.49
CA VAL A 28 -18.91 31.80 7.28
C VAL A 28 -19.51 30.39 7.24
N THR A 29 -20.40 30.12 6.30
CA THR A 29 -20.69 28.75 5.87
C THR A 29 -19.69 28.40 4.80
N ASN A 30 -18.43 28.28 5.18
CA ASN A 30 -17.46 27.55 4.38
C ASN A 30 -17.70 26.05 4.62
N SER A 31 -18.86 25.56 4.20
CA SER A 31 -19.03 24.13 3.89
C SER A 31 -18.17 23.90 2.65
N GLY A 32 -16.86 23.70 2.87
CA GLY A 32 -15.91 23.47 1.80
C GLY A 32 -16.40 22.28 0.98
N LYS A 33 -16.90 22.59 -0.22
CA LYS A 33 -17.25 21.60 -1.22
C LYS A 33 -16.01 20.74 -1.46
N ALA A 34 -16.18 19.43 -1.51
CA ALA A 34 -15.06 18.52 -1.81
C ALA A 34 -14.37 19.00 -3.10
N ASP A 35 -13.03 19.06 -3.06
CA ASP A 35 -12.25 19.38 -4.26
C ASP A 35 -12.22 18.15 -5.17
N THR A 36 -13.16 18.09 -6.09
CA THR A 36 -13.32 16.96 -7.01
C THR A 36 -12.15 16.81 -8.00
N LYS A 37 -11.23 17.78 -8.07
CA LYS A 37 -10.01 17.68 -8.90
C LYS A 37 -8.78 17.25 -8.12
N LYS A 38 -8.90 17.09 -6.81
CA LYS A 38 -7.79 16.62 -5.95
C LYS A 38 -7.95 15.14 -5.61
N LEU A 39 -6.91 14.37 -5.92
CA LEU A 39 -6.73 12.98 -5.53
C LEU A 39 -5.63 12.89 -4.46
N VAL A 40 -5.71 11.91 -3.57
CA VAL A 40 -4.65 11.62 -2.61
C VAL A 40 -4.30 10.15 -2.69
N LEU A 41 -3.02 9.84 -2.91
CA LEU A 41 -2.47 8.50 -2.80
C LEU A 41 -1.93 8.29 -1.37
N ILE A 42 -2.37 7.22 -0.72
CA ILE A 42 -1.91 6.80 0.60
C ILE A 42 -1.29 5.40 0.47
N PRO A 43 0.02 5.31 0.14
CA PRO A 43 0.71 4.03 0.05
C PRO A 43 0.87 3.36 1.41
N GLY A 44 1.29 2.09 1.40
CA GLY A 44 1.48 1.30 2.62
C GLY A 44 2.69 1.76 3.44
N VAL A 45 3.74 2.25 2.78
CA VAL A 45 4.94 2.78 3.44
C VAL A 45 5.66 3.79 2.53
N ALA A 46 6.38 4.73 3.13
CA ALA A 46 7.18 5.72 2.41
C ALA A 46 8.48 5.10 1.87
N ASN A 47 8.99 5.68 0.77
CA ASN A 47 10.32 5.41 0.21
C ASN A 47 10.58 3.97 -0.26
N GLU A 48 9.57 3.13 -0.38
CA GLU A 48 9.70 1.78 -0.94
C GLU A 48 9.56 1.84 -2.47
N PRO A 49 10.50 1.25 -3.25
CA PRO A 49 10.50 1.31 -4.72
C PRO A 49 9.21 0.85 -5.39
N PHE A 50 8.51 -0.13 -4.81
CA PHE A 50 7.18 -0.56 -5.28
C PHE A 50 6.19 0.60 -5.24
N TYR A 51 6.03 1.25 -4.08
CA TYR A 51 5.10 2.38 -3.92
C TYR A 51 5.54 3.63 -4.66
N ILE A 52 6.86 3.86 -4.83
CA ILE A 52 7.37 4.94 -5.68
C ILE A 52 6.95 4.69 -7.14
N SER A 53 7.11 3.48 -7.66
CA SER A 53 6.70 3.14 -9.02
C SER A 53 5.18 3.29 -9.23
N MET A 54 4.38 2.88 -8.23
CA MET A 54 2.93 3.08 -8.22
C MET A 54 2.58 4.58 -8.23
N GLN A 55 3.25 5.37 -7.40
CA GLN A 55 3.08 6.83 -7.38
C GLN A 55 3.40 7.46 -8.74
N CYS A 56 4.49 7.04 -9.40
CA CYS A 56 4.85 7.56 -10.72
C CYS A 56 3.72 7.31 -11.74
N GLY A 57 3.22 6.07 -11.82
CA GLY A 57 2.11 5.74 -12.71
C GLY A 57 0.82 6.51 -12.39
N ALA A 58 0.51 6.68 -11.10
CA ALA A 58 -0.63 7.47 -10.66
C ALA A 58 -0.48 8.97 -10.99
N GLN A 59 0.71 9.54 -10.81
CA GLN A 59 1.00 10.96 -11.13
C GLN A 59 0.88 11.23 -12.63
N ASP A 60 1.44 10.36 -13.46
CA ASP A 60 1.39 10.49 -14.91
C ASP A 60 -0.06 10.46 -15.41
N GLU A 61 -0.88 9.51 -14.92
CA GLU A 61 -2.28 9.41 -15.34
C GLU A 61 -3.14 10.56 -14.75
N ALA A 62 -2.92 10.94 -13.48
CA ALA A 62 -3.62 12.07 -12.89
C ALA A 62 -3.39 13.37 -13.71
N LYS A 63 -2.14 13.65 -14.06
CA LYS A 63 -1.76 14.80 -14.90
C LYS A 63 -2.44 14.75 -16.28
N LYS A 64 -2.44 13.58 -16.92
CA LYS A 64 -3.07 13.36 -18.22
C LYS A 64 -4.57 13.62 -18.19
N LEU A 65 -5.26 13.25 -17.11
CA LEU A 65 -6.69 13.43 -16.91
C LEU A 65 -7.07 14.79 -16.28
N GLY A 66 -6.10 15.66 -16.00
CA GLY A 66 -6.32 16.99 -15.43
C GLY A 66 -6.70 16.98 -13.94
N TYR A 67 -6.21 15.99 -13.20
CA TYR A 67 -6.30 15.90 -11.74
C TYR A 67 -4.97 16.27 -11.09
N THR A 68 -5.02 16.74 -9.83
CA THR A 68 -3.85 16.86 -8.98
C THR A 68 -3.76 15.62 -8.07
N LEU A 69 -2.58 15.09 -7.89
CA LEU A 69 -2.32 13.96 -6.99
C LEU A 69 -1.31 14.37 -5.91
N ASP A 70 -1.75 14.33 -4.66
CA ASP A 70 -0.88 14.41 -3.48
C ASP A 70 -0.56 13.00 -2.96
N THR A 71 0.60 12.81 -2.33
CA THR A 71 0.97 11.53 -1.76
C THR A 71 1.37 11.68 -0.30
N GLN A 72 0.77 10.88 0.59
CA GLN A 72 1.02 10.88 2.02
C GLN A 72 1.18 9.44 2.51
N ALA A 73 2.35 9.09 3.03
CA ALA A 73 2.69 7.73 3.40
C ALA A 73 3.14 7.62 4.86
N PRO A 74 2.81 6.52 5.56
CA PRO A 74 3.38 6.24 6.87
C PRO A 74 4.87 5.87 6.75
N ALA A 75 5.63 6.15 7.82
CA ALA A 75 7.06 5.83 7.86
C ALA A 75 7.34 4.32 7.93
N GLN A 76 6.39 3.53 8.43
CA GLN A 76 6.45 2.07 8.51
C GLN A 76 5.11 1.47 8.03
N PHE A 77 5.14 0.23 7.60
CA PHE A 77 3.94 -0.52 7.18
C PHE A 77 3.11 -0.90 8.40
N ASP A 78 2.40 0.09 8.97
CA ASP A 78 1.65 -0.06 10.21
C ASP A 78 0.34 0.74 10.23
N ALA A 79 -0.76 0.10 10.67
CA ALA A 79 -2.09 0.69 10.70
C ALA A 79 -2.21 1.85 11.70
N SER A 80 -1.46 1.82 12.80
CA SER A 80 -1.47 2.91 13.79
C SER A 80 -0.82 4.19 13.25
N LEU A 81 0.15 4.05 12.35
CA LEU A 81 0.80 5.17 11.66
C LEU A 81 0.01 5.62 10.42
N GLN A 82 -0.74 4.74 9.77
CA GLN A 82 -1.54 5.09 8.59
C GLN A 82 -2.88 5.76 8.96
N THR A 83 -3.49 5.36 10.08
CA THR A 83 -4.79 5.92 10.55
C THR A 83 -4.78 7.45 10.68
N PRO A 84 -3.82 8.12 11.34
CA PRO A 84 -3.81 9.58 11.44
C PRO A 84 -3.64 10.27 10.08
N ILE A 85 -2.96 9.64 9.11
CA ILE A 85 -2.85 10.15 7.74
C ILE A 85 -4.23 10.16 7.07
N VAL A 86 -4.97 9.06 7.15
CA VAL A 86 -6.34 8.97 6.62
C VAL A 86 -7.23 10.05 7.25
N THR A 87 -7.16 10.21 8.57
CA THR A 87 -7.93 11.24 9.31
C THR A 87 -7.59 12.66 8.82
N GLY A 88 -6.30 12.96 8.65
CA GLY A 88 -5.85 14.26 8.12
C GLY A 88 -6.30 14.51 6.68
N VAL A 89 -6.28 13.48 5.85
CA VAL A 89 -6.76 13.55 4.46
C VAL A 89 -8.27 13.80 4.40
N ILE A 90 -9.06 13.15 5.25
CA ILE A 90 -10.52 13.38 5.33
C ILE A 90 -10.84 14.85 5.64
N ALA A 91 -10.08 15.47 6.56
CA ALA A 91 -10.28 16.88 6.91
C ALA A 91 -10.09 17.84 5.71
N ASN A 92 -9.23 17.46 4.75
CA ASN A 92 -8.96 18.24 3.53
C ASN A 92 -9.97 17.99 2.40
N LYS A 93 -10.91 17.05 2.57
CA LYS A 93 -12.00 16.73 1.64
C LYS A 93 -11.57 16.59 0.16
N PRO A 94 -10.61 15.71 -0.18
CA PRO A 94 -10.29 15.44 -1.58
C PRO A 94 -11.47 14.77 -2.27
N GLY A 95 -11.49 14.77 -3.62
CA GLY A 95 -12.49 14.05 -4.39
C GLY A 95 -12.40 12.54 -4.22
N ALA A 96 -11.17 12.00 -4.22
CA ALA A 96 -10.92 10.59 -4.01
C ALA A 96 -9.63 10.34 -3.25
N ILE A 97 -9.56 9.16 -2.61
CA ILE A 97 -8.33 8.56 -2.09
C ILE A 97 -8.04 7.26 -2.83
N LEU A 98 -6.77 7.07 -3.17
CA LEU A 98 -6.19 5.80 -3.57
C LEU A 98 -5.40 5.30 -2.37
N ILE A 99 -5.75 4.16 -1.80
CA ILE A 99 -5.14 3.72 -0.55
C ILE A 99 -4.71 2.26 -0.61
N ALA A 100 -3.50 2.00 -0.12
CA ALA A 100 -3.01 0.65 0.20
C ALA A 100 -3.16 0.40 1.70
N PRO A 101 -4.24 -0.25 2.18
CA PRO A 101 -4.43 -0.51 3.61
C PRO A 101 -3.30 -1.37 4.18
N THR A 102 -2.65 -0.92 5.24
CA THR A 102 -1.56 -1.66 5.90
C THR A 102 -2.04 -2.85 6.74
N HIS A 103 -3.34 -3.01 6.91
CA HIS A 103 -3.96 -4.17 7.56
C HIS A 103 -5.43 -4.28 7.15
N ALA A 104 -5.84 -5.44 6.65
CA ALA A 104 -7.16 -5.67 6.05
C ALA A 104 -8.36 -5.40 6.99
N GLN A 105 -8.19 -5.56 8.30
CA GLN A 105 -9.24 -5.33 9.30
C GLN A 105 -9.07 -4.01 10.03
N ALA A 106 -7.86 -3.71 10.53
CA ALA A 106 -7.61 -2.53 11.35
C ALA A 106 -7.87 -1.20 10.61
N MET A 107 -7.64 -1.18 9.28
CA MET A 107 -7.88 0.00 8.46
C MET A 107 -9.32 0.16 7.98
N ALA A 108 -10.22 -0.79 8.26
CA ALA A 108 -11.61 -0.71 7.81
C ALA A 108 -12.36 0.51 8.39
N SER A 109 -12.23 0.75 9.70
CA SER A 109 -12.92 1.89 10.35
C SER A 109 -12.44 3.25 9.83
N PRO A 110 -11.14 3.60 9.81
CA PRO A 110 -10.70 4.89 9.28
C PRO A 110 -11.02 5.08 7.80
N ILE A 111 -10.92 4.04 6.98
CA ILE A 111 -11.25 4.15 5.54
C ILE A 111 -12.75 4.29 5.31
N LYS A 112 -13.57 3.60 6.13
CA LYS A 112 -15.03 3.80 6.10
C LYS A 112 -15.41 5.24 6.43
N GLN A 113 -14.71 5.90 7.36
CA GLN A 113 -14.95 7.32 7.67
C GLN A 113 -14.70 8.21 6.44
N ALA A 114 -13.71 7.90 5.61
CA ALA A 114 -13.50 8.63 4.35
C ALA A 114 -14.69 8.46 3.39
N LYS A 115 -15.17 7.22 3.23
CA LYS A 115 -16.38 6.92 2.44
C LYS A 115 -17.61 7.68 2.97
N ASP A 116 -17.85 7.64 4.29
CA ASP A 116 -19.00 8.30 4.93
C ASP A 116 -18.92 9.83 4.80
N ALA A 117 -17.71 10.40 4.69
CA ALA A 117 -17.47 11.80 4.38
C ALA A 117 -17.70 12.15 2.89
N GLY A 118 -18.09 11.20 2.04
CA GLY A 118 -18.37 11.38 0.63
C GLY A 118 -17.15 11.31 -0.30
N ILE A 119 -15.97 10.97 0.23
CA ILE A 119 -14.74 10.78 -0.54
C ILE A 119 -14.82 9.44 -1.29
N LYS A 120 -14.47 9.43 -2.57
CA LYS A 120 -14.39 8.18 -3.34
C LYS A 120 -13.18 7.37 -2.88
N VAL A 121 -13.40 6.12 -2.50
CA VAL A 121 -12.36 5.21 -2.01
C VAL A 121 -12.00 4.20 -3.08
N ILE A 122 -10.74 4.18 -3.46
CA ILE A 122 -10.14 3.20 -4.39
C ILE A 122 -9.01 2.49 -3.64
N GLU A 123 -9.08 1.18 -3.53
CA GLU A 123 -7.98 0.39 -3.02
C GLU A 123 -6.95 0.12 -4.12
N VAL A 124 -5.68 0.23 -3.79
CA VAL A 124 -4.55 -0.07 -4.67
C VAL A 124 -3.57 -0.98 -3.92
N ASP A 125 -3.05 -2.01 -4.58
CA ASP A 125 -2.17 -3.04 -4.02
C ASP A 125 -2.87 -3.92 -2.98
N THR A 126 -3.03 -3.45 -1.76
CA THR A 126 -3.69 -4.17 -0.67
C THR A 126 -5.17 -3.82 -0.57
N ALA A 127 -5.96 -4.70 0.05
CA ALA A 127 -7.40 -4.54 0.19
C ALA A 127 -7.88 -4.77 1.62
N LEU A 128 -9.01 -4.18 1.96
CA LEU A 128 -9.76 -4.48 3.18
C LEU A 128 -10.46 -5.84 3.06
N GLN A 129 -10.72 -6.45 4.22
CA GLN A 129 -11.56 -7.64 4.28
C GLN A 129 -13.03 -7.29 3.96
N ASP A 130 -13.50 -6.12 4.38
CA ASP A 130 -14.81 -5.60 4.00
C ASP A 130 -14.77 -4.93 2.63
N THR A 131 -15.06 -5.71 1.61
CA THR A 131 -15.06 -5.26 0.22
C THR A 131 -16.15 -4.22 -0.11
N SER A 132 -17.10 -3.92 0.80
CA SER A 132 -18.18 -2.94 0.56
C SER A 132 -17.70 -1.49 0.71
N ILE A 133 -16.54 -1.24 1.30
CA ILE A 133 -16.04 0.10 1.62
C ILE A 133 -15.52 0.79 0.37
N ALA A 134 -14.63 0.15 -0.38
CA ALA A 134 -14.05 0.72 -1.60
C ALA A 134 -14.97 0.54 -2.82
N LEU A 135 -14.86 1.42 -3.78
CA LEU A 135 -15.57 1.34 -5.07
C LEU A 135 -14.85 0.39 -6.04
N SER A 136 -13.53 0.37 -5.99
CA SER A 136 -12.66 -0.47 -6.81
C SER A 136 -11.47 -0.94 -5.99
N SER A 137 -10.94 -2.10 -6.33
CA SER A 137 -9.70 -2.66 -5.80
C SER A 137 -8.81 -3.11 -6.95
N ILE A 138 -7.61 -2.56 -7.03
CA ILE A 138 -6.65 -2.81 -8.08
C ILE A 138 -5.41 -3.46 -7.46
N ALA A 139 -5.10 -4.68 -7.84
CA ALA A 139 -3.96 -5.44 -7.32
C ALA A 139 -3.43 -6.42 -8.37
N SER A 140 -2.25 -6.97 -8.15
CA SER A 140 -1.79 -8.14 -8.88
C SER A 140 -2.60 -9.38 -8.49
N ASP A 141 -2.62 -10.42 -9.33
CA ASP A 141 -3.20 -11.73 -8.97
C ASP A 141 -2.27 -12.46 -7.99
N ASN A 142 -2.39 -12.12 -6.72
CA ASN A 142 -1.44 -12.54 -5.69
C ASN A 142 -1.45 -14.05 -5.42
N VAL A 143 -2.59 -14.73 -5.56
CA VAL A 143 -2.66 -16.20 -5.45
C VAL A 143 -1.85 -16.83 -6.57
N LYS A 144 -2.08 -16.39 -7.82
CA LYS A 144 -1.31 -16.85 -8.98
C LYS A 144 0.18 -16.49 -8.87
N GLY A 145 0.51 -15.34 -8.27
CA GLY A 145 1.89 -14.95 -7.98
C GLY A 145 2.59 -15.91 -7.03
N GLY A 146 1.89 -16.37 -5.99
CA GLY A 146 2.36 -17.42 -5.09
C GLY A 146 2.56 -18.76 -5.78
N GLN A 147 1.60 -19.18 -6.60
CA GLN A 147 1.71 -20.41 -7.41
C GLN A 147 2.93 -20.34 -8.35
N LEU A 148 3.10 -19.22 -9.05
CA LEU A 148 4.25 -18.99 -9.93
C LEU A 148 5.59 -19.05 -9.17
N ALA A 149 5.63 -18.52 -7.95
CA ALA A 149 6.80 -18.61 -7.08
C ALA A 149 7.10 -20.07 -6.68
N ALA A 150 6.09 -20.88 -6.33
CA ALA A 150 6.25 -22.29 -6.01
C ALA A 150 6.79 -23.08 -7.20
N GLN A 151 6.19 -22.94 -8.38
CA GLN A 151 6.64 -23.57 -9.61
C GLN A 151 8.08 -23.18 -9.99
N THR A 152 8.43 -21.91 -9.79
CA THR A 152 9.77 -21.40 -10.04
C THR A 152 10.78 -21.97 -9.05
N LEU A 153 10.46 -22.00 -7.75
CA LEU A 153 11.33 -22.54 -6.72
C LEU A 153 11.52 -24.05 -6.89
N ALA A 154 10.46 -24.78 -7.21
CA ALA A 154 10.51 -26.23 -7.48
C ALA A 154 11.52 -26.56 -8.58
N LYS A 155 11.50 -25.84 -9.69
CA LYS A 155 12.49 -25.99 -10.77
C LYS A 155 13.91 -25.74 -10.30
N LEU A 156 14.12 -24.72 -9.45
CA LEU A 156 15.44 -24.34 -8.95
C LEU A 156 16.03 -25.35 -7.97
N VAL A 157 15.19 -26.02 -7.16
CA VAL A 157 15.63 -27.02 -6.17
C VAL A 157 15.52 -28.47 -6.66
N GLY A 158 15.06 -28.69 -7.89
CA GLY A 158 14.86 -30.01 -8.47
C GLY A 158 13.69 -30.79 -7.85
N ASP A 159 12.64 -30.06 -7.48
CA ASP A 159 11.37 -30.58 -6.95
C ASP A 159 11.51 -31.42 -5.66
N LYS A 160 12.43 -31.03 -4.79
CA LYS A 160 12.71 -31.74 -3.53
C LYS A 160 13.34 -30.86 -2.47
N GLY A 161 13.21 -31.28 -1.21
CA GLY A 161 13.84 -30.64 -0.04
C GLY A 161 12.89 -29.71 0.73
N SER A 162 13.39 -29.18 1.84
CA SER A 162 12.60 -28.27 2.68
C SER A 162 12.65 -26.85 2.16
N VAL A 163 11.52 -26.14 2.26
CA VAL A 163 11.38 -24.74 1.83
C VAL A 163 10.70 -23.91 2.91
N LEU A 164 11.11 -22.64 3.01
CA LEU A 164 10.56 -21.66 3.95
C LEU A 164 9.80 -20.56 3.22
N VAL A 165 8.67 -20.14 3.75
CA VAL A 165 7.99 -18.90 3.33
C VAL A 165 8.29 -17.79 4.34
N ILE A 166 8.84 -16.66 3.87
CA ILE A 166 8.99 -15.45 4.68
C ILE A 166 7.94 -14.44 4.22
N ASN A 167 6.98 -14.16 5.10
CA ASN A 167 5.85 -13.27 4.86
C ASN A 167 6.00 -11.98 5.65
N THR A 168 5.27 -10.95 5.23
CA THR A 168 5.32 -9.60 5.78
C THR A 168 4.73 -9.54 7.19
N LYS A 169 3.41 -9.52 7.28
CA LYS A 169 2.63 -9.39 8.52
C LYS A 169 1.26 -10.04 8.28
N ALA A 170 0.80 -10.82 9.23
CA ALA A 170 -0.52 -11.43 9.14
C ALA A 170 -1.61 -10.36 9.00
N GLY A 171 -2.55 -10.56 8.08
CA GLY A 171 -3.59 -9.59 7.75
C GLY A 171 -3.18 -8.57 6.66
N THR A 172 -2.04 -8.76 6.00
CA THR A 172 -1.68 -8.07 4.76
C THR A 172 -2.24 -8.87 3.59
N SER A 173 -3.30 -8.36 2.96
CA SER A 173 -4.11 -9.14 2.00
C SER A 173 -3.30 -9.76 0.86
N THR A 174 -2.35 -9.00 0.28
CA THR A 174 -1.55 -9.43 -0.85
C THR A 174 -0.56 -10.53 -0.47
N THR A 175 0.22 -10.34 0.58
CA THR A 175 1.26 -11.27 0.96
C THR A 175 0.71 -12.54 1.60
N ASP A 176 -0.44 -12.46 2.28
CA ASP A 176 -1.17 -13.64 2.75
C ASP A 176 -1.68 -14.49 1.57
N GLN A 177 -2.19 -13.86 0.50
CA GLN A 177 -2.60 -14.55 -0.72
C GLN A 177 -1.41 -15.18 -1.47
N ARG A 178 -0.24 -14.51 -1.50
CA ARG A 178 0.99 -15.07 -2.08
C ARG A 178 1.45 -16.31 -1.32
N ALA A 179 1.48 -16.23 0.01
CA ALA A 179 1.83 -17.38 0.86
C ALA A 179 0.83 -18.53 0.66
N GLN A 180 -0.47 -18.24 0.63
CA GLN A 180 -1.52 -19.23 0.39
C GLN A 180 -1.34 -19.90 -0.98
N GLY A 181 -1.19 -19.12 -2.05
CA GLY A 181 -1.00 -19.66 -3.40
C GLY A 181 0.25 -20.53 -3.52
N PHE A 182 1.34 -20.16 -2.83
CA PHE A 182 2.56 -20.95 -2.78
C PHE A 182 2.34 -22.29 -2.06
N GLU A 183 1.75 -22.29 -0.88
CA GLU A 183 1.50 -23.51 -0.10
C GLU A 183 0.53 -24.46 -0.82
N ASP A 184 -0.52 -23.92 -1.44
CA ASP A 184 -1.49 -24.71 -2.19
C ASP A 184 -0.86 -25.38 -3.40
N GLU A 185 -0.01 -24.66 -4.14
CA GLU A 185 0.73 -25.22 -5.29
C GLU A 185 1.74 -26.27 -4.87
N LEU A 186 2.50 -26.05 -3.79
CA LEU A 186 3.39 -27.08 -3.26
C LEU A 186 2.66 -28.37 -2.95
N LYS A 187 1.56 -28.26 -2.23
CA LYS A 187 0.75 -29.41 -1.81
C LYS A 187 0.13 -30.15 -2.99
N ALA A 188 -0.32 -29.41 -4.01
CA ALA A 188 -1.00 -29.98 -5.16
C ALA A 188 -0.05 -30.61 -6.18
N SER A 189 1.12 -29.99 -6.42
CA SER A 189 1.94 -30.29 -7.60
C SER A 189 3.38 -30.72 -7.26
N HIS A 190 3.87 -30.48 -6.03
CA HIS A 190 5.27 -30.65 -5.67
C HIS A 190 5.45 -31.52 -4.40
N PRO A 191 5.02 -32.81 -4.40
CA PRO A 191 5.02 -33.65 -3.20
C PRO A 191 6.41 -34.00 -2.69
N GLY A 192 7.47 -33.77 -3.46
CA GLY A 192 8.87 -33.93 -3.04
C GLY A 192 9.41 -32.77 -2.20
N MET A 193 8.67 -31.67 -2.14
CA MET A 193 9.03 -30.48 -1.35
C MET A 193 8.22 -30.43 -0.04
N THR A 194 8.90 -30.07 1.05
CA THR A 194 8.27 -29.94 2.38
C THR A 194 8.29 -28.48 2.83
N SER A 195 7.14 -27.89 3.03
CA SER A 195 7.06 -26.55 3.63
C SER A 195 7.41 -26.59 5.12
N LEU A 196 8.29 -25.69 5.55
CA LEU A 196 8.56 -25.41 6.97
C LEU A 196 7.57 -24.40 7.54
N GLY A 197 6.55 -24.02 6.76
CA GLY A 197 5.54 -23.06 7.11
C GLY A 197 5.93 -21.59 6.85
N VAL A 198 5.09 -20.71 7.34
CA VAL A 198 5.19 -19.26 7.12
C VAL A 198 5.75 -18.58 8.35
N GLN A 199 6.80 -17.77 8.17
CA GLN A 199 7.37 -16.90 9.19
C GLN A 199 7.15 -15.44 8.82
N TYR A 200 6.94 -14.57 9.81
CA TYR A 200 6.58 -13.17 9.60
C TYR A 200 7.71 -12.23 10.01
N ASN A 201 8.13 -11.34 9.12
CA ASN A 201 9.21 -10.40 9.35
C ASN A 201 8.76 -8.95 9.65
N ASN A 202 7.45 -8.70 9.78
CA ASN A 202 6.86 -7.38 10.04
C ASN A 202 7.29 -6.28 9.05
N ASN A 203 7.57 -6.64 7.82
CA ASN A 203 8.13 -5.78 6.77
C ASN A 203 9.55 -5.26 7.08
N GLU A 204 10.31 -5.95 7.93
CA GLU A 204 11.66 -5.56 8.35
C GLU A 204 12.70 -6.56 7.81
N ALA A 205 13.61 -6.10 6.93
CA ALA A 205 14.64 -6.95 6.33
C ALA A 205 15.59 -7.57 7.37
N ALA A 206 15.90 -6.85 8.46
CA ALA A 206 16.73 -7.37 9.54
C ALA A 206 16.06 -8.56 10.24
N GLN A 207 14.74 -8.52 10.43
CA GLN A 207 14.01 -9.63 11.01
C GLN A 207 13.96 -10.83 10.05
N ALA A 208 13.79 -10.61 8.75
CA ALA A 208 13.88 -11.69 7.76
C ALA A 208 15.26 -12.38 7.78
N ALA A 209 16.35 -11.61 7.88
CA ALA A 209 17.70 -12.17 8.01
C ALA A 209 17.86 -13.03 9.27
N SER A 210 17.28 -12.59 10.39
CA SER A 210 17.29 -13.37 11.65
C SER A 210 16.49 -14.66 11.53
N ILE A 211 15.34 -14.64 10.86
CA ILE A 211 14.51 -15.81 10.56
C ILE A 211 15.31 -16.83 9.75
N VAL A 212 16.02 -16.41 8.70
CA VAL A 212 16.85 -17.28 7.88
C VAL A 212 17.95 -17.93 8.71
N THR A 213 18.66 -17.15 9.53
CA THR A 213 19.72 -17.67 10.39
C THR A 213 19.18 -18.72 11.38
N ALA A 214 18.05 -18.45 12.02
CA ALA A 214 17.40 -19.38 12.94
C ALA A 214 16.92 -20.67 12.22
N THR A 215 16.33 -20.51 11.03
CA THR A 215 15.86 -21.65 10.23
C THR A 215 17.03 -22.54 9.80
N LEU A 216 18.15 -21.97 9.34
CA LEU A 216 19.33 -22.74 8.96
C LEU A 216 19.98 -23.50 10.13
N ALA A 217 19.89 -22.96 11.34
CA ALA A 217 20.35 -23.64 12.54
C ALA A 217 19.49 -24.87 12.89
N ALA A 218 18.17 -24.78 12.68
CA ALA A 218 17.22 -25.86 12.93
C ALA A 218 17.11 -26.85 11.75
N HIS A 219 17.27 -26.35 10.52
CA HIS A 219 17.11 -27.07 9.25
C HIS A 219 18.33 -26.82 8.34
N PRO A 220 19.49 -27.46 8.60
CA PRO A 220 20.71 -27.26 7.80
C PRO A 220 20.57 -27.69 6.34
N ASP A 221 19.53 -28.47 6.03
CA ASP A 221 19.14 -29.01 4.72
C ASP A 221 18.14 -28.13 3.98
N LEU A 222 17.87 -26.91 4.46
CA LEU A 222 16.98 -25.96 3.80
C LEU A 222 17.39 -25.79 2.32
N ALA A 223 16.48 -26.13 1.39
CA ALA A 223 16.73 -26.09 -0.04
C ALA A 223 16.37 -24.75 -0.67
N GLY A 224 15.31 -24.12 -0.18
CA GLY A 224 14.83 -22.88 -0.77
C GLY A 224 13.99 -21.98 0.14
N ILE A 225 13.87 -20.74 -0.28
CA ILE A 225 13.08 -19.70 0.41
C ILE A 225 12.20 -19.01 -0.62
N PHE A 226 10.91 -18.90 -0.31
CA PHE A 226 10.01 -17.94 -0.96
C PHE A 226 9.84 -16.72 -0.05
N ALA A 227 10.22 -15.55 -0.56
CA ALA A 227 10.09 -14.28 0.12
C ALA A 227 8.94 -13.48 -0.53
N THR A 228 7.86 -13.23 0.22
CA THR A 228 6.59 -12.75 -0.35
C THR A 228 6.58 -11.28 -0.73
N ASN A 229 7.62 -10.51 -0.37
CA ASN A 229 7.77 -9.10 -0.72
C ASN A 229 9.24 -8.65 -0.70
N LEU A 230 9.45 -7.38 -1.04
CA LEU A 230 10.76 -6.73 -1.14
C LEU A 230 11.61 -6.90 0.12
N SER A 231 11.10 -6.50 1.30
CA SER A 231 11.88 -6.55 2.56
C SER A 231 12.19 -7.98 2.98
N SER A 232 11.28 -8.93 2.73
CA SER A 232 11.52 -10.35 2.98
C SER A 232 12.64 -10.91 2.11
N ALA A 233 12.68 -10.54 0.81
CA ALA A 233 13.69 -11.01 -0.13
C ALA A 233 15.08 -10.43 0.17
N GLU A 234 15.17 -9.12 0.42
CA GLU A 234 16.44 -8.47 0.78
C GLU A 234 17.01 -9.00 2.11
N GLY A 235 16.12 -9.27 3.08
CA GLY A 235 16.49 -9.88 4.34
C GLY A 235 16.93 -11.34 4.18
N ALA A 236 16.24 -12.13 3.36
CA ALA A 236 16.62 -13.51 3.06
C ALA A 236 18.01 -13.57 2.42
N ALA A 237 18.28 -12.74 1.43
CA ALA A 237 19.60 -12.62 0.80
C ALA A 237 20.70 -12.26 1.82
N THR A 238 20.40 -11.35 2.73
CA THR A 238 21.34 -10.94 3.80
C THR A 238 21.58 -12.07 4.80
N GLY A 239 20.55 -12.78 5.24
CA GLY A 239 20.66 -13.91 6.16
C GLY A 239 21.50 -15.04 5.56
N LEU A 240 21.28 -15.39 4.29
CA LEU A 240 22.06 -16.39 3.57
C LEU A 240 23.52 -15.97 3.38
N ARG A 241 23.79 -14.71 3.10
CA ARG A 241 25.14 -14.16 3.00
C ARG A 241 25.88 -14.29 4.32
N ASN A 242 25.26 -13.92 5.43
CA ASN A 242 25.84 -14.02 6.77
C ASN A 242 26.12 -15.47 7.18
N ALA A 243 25.30 -16.42 6.72
CA ALA A 243 25.47 -17.85 6.96
C ALA A 243 26.39 -18.56 5.96
N GLY A 244 26.93 -17.87 4.95
CA GLY A 244 27.75 -18.49 3.90
C GLY A 244 26.98 -19.47 3.01
N LYS A 245 25.67 -19.30 2.85
CA LYS A 245 24.77 -20.22 2.14
C LYS A 245 24.23 -19.67 0.81
N LEU A 246 24.77 -18.52 0.34
CA LEU A 246 24.39 -17.97 -0.96
C LEU A 246 24.59 -19.01 -2.09
N GLY A 247 23.60 -19.11 -2.97
CA GLY A 247 23.59 -20.06 -4.10
C GLY A 247 23.36 -21.53 -3.70
N GLN A 248 23.58 -21.92 -2.44
CA GLN A 248 23.23 -23.25 -1.93
C GLN A 248 21.74 -23.34 -1.63
N VAL A 249 21.20 -22.38 -0.88
CA VAL A 249 19.76 -22.21 -0.67
C VAL A 249 19.24 -21.29 -1.77
N LYS A 250 18.22 -21.74 -2.51
CA LYS A 250 17.63 -20.97 -3.59
C LYS A 250 16.61 -19.97 -3.06
N VAL A 251 16.59 -18.77 -3.61
CA VAL A 251 15.64 -17.74 -3.24
C VAL A 251 14.79 -17.33 -4.44
N VAL A 252 13.48 -17.40 -4.28
CA VAL A 252 12.51 -16.71 -5.13
C VAL A 252 11.97 -15.56 -4.33
N GLY A 253 12.27 -14.32 -4.75
CA GLY A 253 11.75 -13.10 -4.18
C GLY A 253 10.49 -12.63 -4.90
N PHE A 254 9.68 -11.85 -4.22
CA PHE A 254 8.64 -11.07 -4.86
C PHE A 254 9.14 -9.64 -5.01
N ASP A 255 8.65 -8.91 -6.03
CA ASP A 255 9.06 -7.57 -6.42
C ASP A 255 10.36 -7.52 -7.24
N ALA A 256 10.69 -6.31 -7.74
CA ALA A 256 11.88 -6.07 -8.57
C ALA A 256 12.50 -4.69 -8.27
N SER A 257 12.82 -4.43 -6.99
CA SER A 257 13.55 -3.21 -6.60
C SER A 257 14.93 -3.16 -7.25
N PRO A 258 15.56 -1.99 -7.35
CA PRO A 258 16.95 -1.90 -7.86
C PRO A 258 17.92 -2.83 -7.13
N LYS A 259 17.74 -3.00 -5.80
CA LYS A 259 18.57 -3.93 -5.02
C LYS A 259 18.29 -5.39 -5.36
N GLN A 260 17.03 -5.77 -5.52
CA GLN A 260 16.65 -7.14 -5.89
C GLN A 260 17.12 -7.49 -7.31
N VAL A 261 17.03 -6.54 -8.26
CA VAL A 261 17.57 -6.70 -9.62
C VAL A 261 19.07 -6.91 -9.60
N GLN A 262 19.79 -6.17 -8.75
CA GLN A 262 21.22 -6.40 -8.53
C GLN A 262 21.49 -7.78 -7.93
N ASP A 263 20.74 -8.17 -6.88
CA ASP A 263 20.89 -9.50 -6.26
C ASP A 263 20.57 -10.66 -7.23
N LEU A 264 19.64 -10.45 -8.17
CA LEU A 264 19.37 -11.40 -9.26
C LEU A 264 20.54 -11.46 -10.24
N SER A 265 21.07 -10.30 -10.65
CA SER A 265 22.22 -10.19 -11.56
C SER A 265 23.46 -10.87 -10.99
N ASP A 266 23.71 -10.72 -9.67
CA ASP A 266 24.85 -11.30 -8.97
C ASP A 266 24.64 -12.80 -8.59
N GLY A 267 23.46 -13.35 -8.87
CA GLY A 267 23.10 -14.73 -8.49
C GLY A 267 22.85 -14.93 -6.99
N THR A 268 22.75 -13.86 -6.21
CA THR A 268 22.37 -13.90 -4.78
C THR A 268 20.93 -14.39 -4.60
N VAL A 269 20.02 -13.96 -5.49
CA VAL A 269 18.64 -14.42 -5.65
C VAL A 269 18.52 -15.07 -7.03
N GLN A 270 17.72 -16.12 -7.18
CA GLN A 270 17.66 -16.88 -8.43
C GLN A 270 16.46 -16.50 -9.31
N ALA A 271 15.39 -15.97 -8.72
CA ALA A 271 14.25 -15.47 -9.45
C ALA A 271 13.49 -14.40 -8.67
N LEU A 272 12.80 -13.52 -9.39
CA LEU A 272 11.91 -12.50 -8.85
C LEU A 272 10.54 -12.64 -9.52
N ILE A 273 9.48 -12.58 -8.71
CA ILE A 273 8.11 -12.44 -9.22
C ILE A 273 7.79 -10.95 -9.23
N ALA A 274 7.97 -10.33 -10.38
CA ALA A 274 7.82 -8.90 -10.54
C ALA A 274 6.37 -8.52 -10.86
N GLN A 275 5.89 -7.47 -10.23
CA GLN A 275 4.58 -6.85 -10.43
C GLN A 275 4.68 -5.67 -11.41
N ASN A 276 3.53 -5.07 -11.74
CA ASN A 276 3.45 -3.82 -12.49
C ASN A 276 2.83 -2.69 -11.62
N PRO A 277 3.56 -2.16 -10.63
CA PRO A 277 3.01 -1.15 -9.72
C PRO A 277 2.63 0.15 -10.44
N GLY A 278 3.31 0.52 -11.51
CA GLY A 278 2.95 1.69 -12.32
C GLY A 278 1.53 1.57 -12.89
N ASP A 279 1.17 0.37 -13.37
CA ASP A 279 -0.18 0.12 -13.88
C ASP A 279 -1.23 0.08 -12.75
N ILE A 280 -0.88 -0.45 -11.57
CA ILE A 280 -1.77 -0.37 -10.39
C ILE A 280 -2.11 1.08 -10.07
N GLY A 281 -1.11 1.96 -10.02
CA GLY A 281 -1.31 3.40 -9.77
C GLY A 281 -2.15 4.07 -10.86
N LYS A 282 -1.84 3.80 -12.13
CA LYS A 282 -2.58 4.29 -13.29
C LYS A 282 -4.06 3.88 -13.23
N GLN A 283 -4.33 2.58 -13.12
CA GLN A 283 -5.70 2.04 -13.03
C GLN A 283 -6.45 2.62 -11.82
N GLY A 284 -5.77 2.81 -10.68
CA GLY A 284 -6.35 3.46 -9.51
C GLY A 284 -6.87 4.87 -9.81
N VAL A 285 -6.10 5.67 -10.55
CA VAL A 285 -6.52 7.02 -10.98
C VAL A 285 -7.66 6.94 -12.00
N ASP A 286 -7.61 6.02 -12.96
CA ASP A 286 -8.69 5.82 -13.93
C ASP A 286 -10.04 5.53 -13.23
N GLN A 287 -10.04 4.65 -12.21
CA GLN A 287 -11.25 4.33 -11.44
C GLN A 287 -11.71 5.50 -10.56
N ALA A 288 -10.77 6.25 -9.96
CA ALA A 288 -11.09 7.43 -9.18
C ALA A 288 -11.76 8.52 -10.07
N ALA A 289 -11.20 8.78 -11.24
CA ALA A 289 -11.75 9.70 -12.21
C ALA A 289 -13.15 9.27 -12.69
N ALA A 290 -13.33 8.00 -13.04
CA ALA A 290 -14.63 7.44 -13.41
C ALA A 290 -15.68 7.65 -12.32
N ALA A 291 -15.32 7.36 -11.05
CA ALA A 291 -16.21 7.54 -9.90
C ALA A 291 -16.60 9.02 -9.68
N LEU A 292 -15.67 9.96 -9.88
CA LEU A 292 -15.89 11.39 -9.73
C LEU A 292 -16.76 11.97 -10.86
N GLU A 293 -16.66 11.40 -12.04
CA GLU A 293 -17.46 11.77 -13.22
C GLU A 293 -18.81 11.06 -13.29
N GLY A 294 -19.13 10.21 -12.32
CA GLY A 294 -20.36 9.42 -12.30
C GLY A 294 -20.43 8.32 -13.37
N LYS A 295 -19.29 7.91 -13.88
CA LYS A 295 -19.14 6.81 -14.84
C LYS A 295 -19.06 5.45 -14.13
N PRO A 296 -19.31 4.32 -14.84
CA PRO A 296 -19.12 2.98 -14.27
C PRO A 296 -17.69 2.75 -13.78
N VAL A 297 -17.57 2.08 -12.64
CA VAL A 297 -16.30 1.72 -12.00
C VAL A 297 -16.17 0.20 -12.04
N THR A 298 -14.99 -0.29 -12.45
CA THR A 298 -14.68 -1.73 -12.41
C THR A 298 -14.30 -2.12 -10.99
N ARG A 299 -15.01 -3.11 -10.44
CA ARG A 299 -14.89 -3.51 -9.02
C ARG A 299 -13.52 -4.06 -8.66
N ASN A 300 -13.02 -5.01 -9.44
CA ASN A 300 -11.74 -5.67 -9.23
C ASN A 300 -10.95 -5.63 -10.53
N ILE A 301 -9.72 -5.17 -10.45
CA ILE A 301 -8.77 -5.13 -11.56
C ILE A 301 -7.51 -5.86 -11.12
N GLN A 302 -7.10 -6.84 -11.93
CA GLN A 302 -5.85 -7.55 -11.74
C GLN A 302 -4.83 -7.09 -12.76
N THR A 303 -3.64 -6.73 -12.31
CA THR A 303 -2.52 -6.34 -13.15
C THR A 303 -1.56 -7.50 -13.39
N ASP A 304 -0.78 -7.41 -14.46
CA ASP A 304 0.15 -8.45 -14.88
C ASP A 304 1.33 -8.63 -13.92
N MET A 305 1.85 -9.85 -13.89
CA MET A 305 3.06 -10.25 -13.19
C MET A 305 3.90 -11.18 -14.04
N ILE A 306 5.18 -11.23 -13.78
CA ILE A 306 6.12 -12.11 -14.50
C ILE A 306 7.19 -12.68 -13.56
N ALA A 307 7.62 -13.93 -13.82
CA ALA A 307 8.82 -14.47 -13.21
C ALA A 307 10.06 -14.02 -14.01
N ILE A 308 10.94 -13.30 -13.35
CA ILE A 308 12.20 -12.81 -13.90
C ILE A 308 13.34 -13.66 -13.32
N THR A 309 14.17 -14.19 -14.21
CA THR A 309 15.40 -14.92 -13.90
C THR A 309 16.58 -14.19 -14.53
N HIS A 310 17.80 -14.60 -14.21
CA HIS A 310 19.00 -14.06 -14.85
C HIS A 310 18.90 -14.11 -16.40
N ASP A 311 18.35 -15.19 -16.94
CA ASP A 311 18.32 -15.40 -18.40
C ASP A 311 17.34 -14.50 -19.15
N ASN A 312 16.27 -14.03 -18.49
CA ASN A 312 15.25 -13.21 -19.13
C ASN A 312 15.16 -11.78 -18.61
N MET A 313 16.04 -11.37 -17.67
CA MET A 313 15.94 -10.07 -17.01
C MET A 313 16.07 -8.89 -17.97
N SER A 314 16.95 -8.98 -18.98
CA SER A 314 17.16 -7.91 -19.94
C SER A 314 15.97 -7.67 -20.87
N ALA A 315 15.12 -8.69 -21.08
CA ALA A 315 13.90 -8.58 -21.89
C ALA A 315 12.69 -8.09 -21.08
N ASN A 316 12.84 -7.92 -19.75
CA ASN A 316 11.76 -7.62 -18.82
C ASN A 316 12.07 -6.41 -17.91
N ASP A 317 12.95 -5.51 -18.37
CA ASP A 317 13.37 -4.31 -17.62
C ASP A 317 12.21 -3.33 -17.34
N GLN A 318 11.14 -3.39 -18.13
CA GLN A 318 9.93 -2.62 -17.91
C GLN A 318 9.22 -2.94 -16.57
N TYR A 319 9.52 -4.10 -15.97
CA TYR A 319 9.02 -4.49 -14.66
C TYR A 319 9.94 -4.06 -13.50
N PHE A 320 11.09 -3.44 -13.79
CA PHE A 320 11.99 -2.97 -12.74
C PHE A 320 11.45 -1.70 -12.08
N TYR A 321 11.51 -1.69 -10.75
CA TYR A 321 10.92 -0.61 -9.97
C TYR A 321 11.79 0.63 -9.95
N LYS A 322 11.14 1.79 -9.92
CA LYS A 322 11.78 3.09 -9.83
C LYS A 322 12.11 3.42 -8.38
N SER A 323 13.20 4.13 -8.15
CA SER A 323 13.54 4.72 -6.84
C SER A 323 13.16 6.20 -6.75
N LYS A 324 12.69 6.79 -7.84
CA LYS A 324 12.15 8.17 -7.91
C LYS A 324 11.30 8.34 -9.18
N CYS A 325 10.35 9.22 -9.16
CA CYS A 325 9.69 9.76 -10.36
C CYS A 325 10.49 10.98 -10.89
#